data_c99cccb4a66c7bb73b76ed4e43f29fd7
#
_entry.id   c99cccb4a66c7bb73b76ed4e43f29fd7
#
_cell.length_a   1.000
_cell.length_b   1.000
_cell.length_c   1.000
_cell.angle_alpha   90.00
_cell.angle_beta   90.00
_cell.angle_gamma   90.00
#
_symmetry.space_group_name_H-M   'P 1'
#
loop_
_entity.id
_entity.type
_entity.pdbx_description
1 polymer ?
#
loop_
_entity_poly.entity_id
_entity_poly.type
_entity_poly.pdbx_seq_one_letter_code
_entity_poly.pdbx_strand_id
1 'polypeptide(L)'
;MRKQRKHTAMNFELVVNGEVLDVTAKQYDAAHEQPRFRVSFNDSPVHIFGLDPSMGKIVVLDSASQQIEPSVEHAIGQALTKAIAA
;
A
#
# COMPACT_ATOMS: atom_id res chain seq x y z
N MET A 1 12.70 -4.54 -25.96
CA MET A 1 12.55 -4.33 -25.36
C MET A 1 12.08 -4.48 -24.55
N ARG A 2 11.97 -4.47 -23.95
CA ARG A 2 11.64 -4.60 -23.15
C ARG A 2 11.11 -4.15 -22.38
N LYS A 3 10.52 -4.00 -22.00
CA LYS A 3 10.04 -3.56 -21.28
C LYS A 3 9.97 -3.92 -20.18
N GLN A 4 9.81 -3.66 -19.34
CA GLN A 4 9.80 -4.08 -18.30
C GLN A 4 8.88 -3.61 -17.48
N ARG A 5 8.37 -4.09 -16.89
CA ARG A 5 7.58 -3.78 -16.15
C ARG A 5 8.02 -3.40 -15.05
N LYS A 6 7.74 -2.77 -14.42
CA LYS A 6 8.27 -2.38 -13.51
C LYS A 6 7.56 -2.55 -12.36
N HIS A 7 8.03 -3.15 -11.40
CA HIS A 7 7.51 -3.21 -10.09
C HIS A 7 8.14 -2.09 -9.34
N THR A 8 7.45 -1.05 -9.22
CA THR A 8 7.98 0.14 -8.58
C THR A 8 7.97 -0.05 -7.08
N ALA A 9 9.14 -0.04 -6.47
CA ALA A 9 9.26 -0.14 -5.03
C ALA A 9 9.37 1.25 -4.44
N MET A 10 8.69 1.48 -3.33
CA MET A 10 8.69 2.77 -2.66
C MET A 10 9.00 2.56 -1.20
N ASN A 11 9.83 3.44 -0.66
CA ASN A 11 10.10 3.47 0.77
C ASN A 11 9.78 4.85 1.27
N PHE A 12 9.02 4.93 2.34
CA PHE A 12 8.70 6.22 2.90
C PHE A 12 8.39 6.07 4.38
N GLU A 13 8.43 7.18 5.08
CA GLU A 13 8.11 7.20 6.49
C GLU A 13 6.81 7.95 6.71
N LEU A 14 6.01 7.43 7.61
CA LEU A 14 4.79 8.09 8.05
C LEU A 14 4.83 8.22 9.55
N VAL A 15 4.21 9.27 10.05
CA VAL A 15 4.04 9.41 11.49
C VAL A 15 2.55 9.23 11.78
N VAL A 16 2.23 8.21 12.55
CA VAL A 16 0.86 7.88 12.87
C VAL A 16 0.76 7.73 14.38
N ASN A 17 -0.09 8.52 14.98
CA ASN A 17 -0.27 8.47 16.43
C ASN A 17 1.04 8.64 17.19
N GLY A 18 1.91 9.50 16.68
CA GLY A 18 3.19 9.76 17.31
C GLY A 18 4.26 8.72 17.05
N GLU A 19 3.96 7.72 16.25
CA GLU A 19 4.90 6.66 15.94
C GLU A 19 5.37 6.75 14.51
N VAL A 20 6.66 6.55 14.30
CA VAL A 20 7.21 6.55 12.96
C VAL A 20 7.05 5.16 12.34
N LEU A 21 6.44 5.12 11.19
CA LEU A 21 6.28 3.87 10.44
C LEU A 21 7.19 3.93 9.22
N ASP A 22 8.04 2.93 9.12
CA ASP A 22 8.94 2.80 7.99
C ASP A 22 8.25 1.86 7.01
N VAL A 23 7.75 2.39 5.91
CA VAL A 23 6.87 1.67 5.02
C VAL A 23 7.60 1.31 3.74
N THR A 24 7.48 0.07 3.35
CA THR A 24 7.95 -0.40 2.05
C THR A 24 6.75 -0.90 1.27
N ALA A 25 6.53 -0.33 0.10
CA ALA A 25 5.43 -0.70 -0.75
C ALA A 25 5.95 -1.03 -2.13
N LYS A 26 5.43 -2.12 -2.69
CA LYS A 26 5.83 -2.52 -4.03
C LYS A 26 4.58 -2.72 -4.86
N GLN A 27 4.44 -1.90 -5.87
CA GLN A 27 3.33 -2.03 -6.79
C GLN A 27 3.58 -3.18 -7.72
N TYR A 28 2.56 -3.97 -7.99
CA TYR A 28 2.71 -5.10 -8.90
C TYR A 28 1.51 -5.17 -9.83
N ASP A 29 1.74 -5.82 -10.96
CA ASP A 29 0.69 -6.04 -11.91
C ASP A 29 -0.20 -7.15 -11.42
N ALA A 30 -1.45 -6.85 -11.31
CA ALA A 30 -2.42 -7.87 -11.02
C ALA A 30 -3.23 -8.09 -12.27
N ALA A 31 -3.97 -9.16 -12.30
CA ALA A 31 -4.84 -9.42 -13.42
C ALA A 31 -5.98 -8.43 -13.51
N HIS A 32 -6.01 -7.46 -12.63
CA HIS A 32 -7.07 -6.47 -12.57
C HIS A 32 -6.54 -5.14 -13.02
N GLU A 33 -7.43 -4.27 -13.37
CA GLU A 33 -7.03 -2.94 -13.81
C GLU A 33 -6.62 -2.04 -12.69
N GLN A 34 -6.98 -2.40 -11.48
CA GLN A 34 -6.74 -1.52 -10.35
C GLN A 34 -5.38 -1.80 -9.75
N PRO A 35 -4.71 -0.78 -9.26
CA PRO A 35 -3.38 -0.99 -8.69
C PRO A 35 -3.43 -1.82 -7.43
N ARG A 36 -2.42 -2.63 -7.26
CA ARG A 36 -2.23 -3.45 -6.09
C ARG A 36 -0.83 -3.26 -5.57
N PHE A 37 -0.69 -3.34 -4.26
CA PHE A 37 0.59 -3.10 -3.61
C PHE A 37 0.83 -4.18 -2.56
N ARG A 38 2.07 -4.62 -2.48
CA ARG A 38 2.54 -5.40 -1.35
C ARG A 38 3.20 -4.44 -0.40
N VAL A 39 2.68 -4.35 0.81
CA VAL A 39 3.08 -3.34 1.75
C VAL A 39 3.52 -4.00 3.05
N SER A 40 4.67 -3.59 3.55
CA SER A 40 5.06 -3.95 4.90
C SER A 40 5.53 -2.70 5.60
N PHE A 41 5.42 -2.69 6.92
CA PHE A 41 5.87 -1.56 7.70
C PHE A 41 6.43 -2.07 9.00
N ASN A 42 7.57 -1.50 9.40
CA ASN A 42 8.29 -1.90 10.60
C ASN A 42 8.38 -3.42 10.62
N ASP A 43 8.61 -4.25 10.64
CA ASP A 43 8.74 -5.69 10.64
C ASP A 43 7.41 -6.43 10.52
N SER A 44 6.38 -5.78 10.03
CA SER A 44 5.11 -6.47 9.89
C SER A 44 5.14 -7.46 8.73
N PRO A 45 4.22 -8.40 8.70
CA PRO A 45 4.04 -9.22 7.51
C PRO A 45 3.60 -8.36 6.33
N VAL A 46 3.69 -8.93 5.15
CA VAL A 46 3.26 -8.22 3.94
C VAL A 46 1.74 -8.23 3.88
N HIS A 47 1.18 -7.08 3.61
CA HIS A 47 -0.25 -6.92 3.42
C HIS A 47 -0.52 -6.47 2.00
N ILE A 48 -1.69 -6.80 1.50
CA ILE A 48 -2.07 -6.40 0.15
C ILE A 48 -2.99 -5.19 0.26
N PHE A 49 -2.59 -4.12 -0.37
CA PHE A 49 -3.42 -2.92 -0.47
C PHE A 49 -3.89 -2.77 -1.90
N GLY A 50 -5.08 -2.24 -2.08
CA GLY A 50 -5.60 -1.99 -3.40
C GLY A 50 -6.72 -0.97 -3.35
N LEU A 51 -7.14 -0.54 -4.53
CA LEU A 51 -8.18 0.46 -4.63
C LEU A 51 -9.54 -0.17 -4.38
N ASP A 52 -10.30 0.45 -3.52
CA ASP A 52 -11.70 0.10 -3.32
C ASP A 52 -12.52 1.08 -4.14
N PRO A 53 -13.09 0.64 -5.26
CA PRO A 53 -13.79 1.57 -6.13
C PRO A 53 -15.01 2.21 -5.49
N SER A 54 -15.63 1.52 -4.56
CA SER A 54 -16.82 2.09 -3.93
C SER A 54 -16.46 3.23 -2.99
N MET A 55 -15.24 3.22 -2.44
CA MET A 55 -14.80 4.28 -1.55
C MET A 55 -13.85 5.25 -2.24
N GLY A 56 -13.31 4.86 -3.38
CA GLY A 56 -12.38 5.71 -4.09
C GLY A 56 -11.06 5.87 -3.39
N LYS A 57 -10.66 4.91 -2.59
CA LYS A 57 -9.38 5.01 -1.89
C LYS A 57 -8.73 3.65 -1.75
N ILE A 58 -7.46 3.68 -1.42
CA ILE A 58 -6.68 2.46 -1.29
C ILE A 58 -6.77 1.97 0.14
N VAL A 59 -7.14 0.71 0.27
CA VAL A 59 -7.35 0.10 1.57
C VAL A 59 -6.73 -1.29 1.56
N VAL A 60 -6.61 -1.88 2.73
CA VAL A 60 -6.09 -3.24 2.82
C VAL A 60 -7.13 -4.20 2.31
N LEU A 61 -6.71 -5.11 1.44
CA LEU A 61 -7.58 -6.12 0.88
C LEU A 61 -7.41 -7.46 1.57
N ASP A 62 -6.22 -7.68 2.10
CA ASP A 62 -5.90 -8.93 2.74
C ASP A 62 -6.12 -8.77 4.23
N SER A 63 -7.24 -9.26 4.71
CA SER A 63 -7.55 -9.12 6.13
C SER A 63 -7.51 -10.47 6.84
N ALA A 64 -6.90 -11.44 6.20
CA ALA A 64 -7.07 -12.79 6.69
C ALA A 64 -6.45 -13.02 8.05
N SER A 65 -5.27 -12.49 8.27
CA SER A 65 -4.56 -12.90 9.46
C SER A 65 -4.19 -11.76 10.38
N GLN A 66 -4.00 -10.60 9.85
CA GLN A 66 -3.49 -9.50 10.64
C GLN A 66 -4.42 -8.34 10.54
N GLN A 67 -4.68 -7.72 11.66
CA GLN A 67 -5.47 -6.52 11.64
C GLN A 67 -4.57 -5.33 11.71
N ILE A 68 -4.76 -4.42 10.80
CA ILE A 68 -4.02 -3.16 10.81
C ILE A 68 -4.92 -2.14 11.46
N GLU A 69 -4.37 -1.35 12.35
CA GLU A 69 -5.15 -0.27 12.95
C GLU A 69 -5.70 0.62 11.86
N PRO A 70 -6.94 1.07 11.99
CA PRO A 70 -7.54 1.91 10.95
C PRO A 70 -6.74 3.18 10.66
N SER A 71 -6.13 3.78 11.67
CA SER A 71 -5.33 4.98 11.42
C SER A 71 -4.11 4.68 10.58
N VAL A 72 -3.49 3.52 10.79
CA VAL A 72 -2.33 3.12 10.00
C VAL A 72 -2.75 2.79 8.58
N GLU A 73 -3.82 2.05 8.43
CA GLU A 73 -4.33 1.72 7.10
C GLU A 73 -4.66 2.97 6.31
N HIS A 74 -5.32 3.91 6.96
CA HIS A 74 -5.69 5.16 6.30
C HIS A 74 -4.47 5.95 5.87
N ALA A 75 -3.48 6.07 6.74
CA ALA A 75 -2.28 6.83 6.42
C ALA A 75 -1.51 6.21 5.26
N ILE A 76 -1.36 4.89 5.28
CA ILE A 76 -0.67 4.21 4.19
C ILE A 76 -1.46 4.35 2.91
N GLY A 77 -2.78 4.16 2.98
CA GLY A 77 -3.62 4.28 1.80
C GLY A 77 -3.54 5.66 1.18
N GLN A 78 -3.52 6.70 1.99
CA GLN A 78 -3.40 8.05 1.48
C GLN A 78 -2.05 8.29 0.81
N ALA A 79 -0.99 7.78 1.42
CA ALA A 79 0.34 7.93 0.83
C ALA A 79 0.42 7.23 -0.52
N LEU A 80 -0.15 6.04 -0.63
CA LEU A 80 -0.14 5.31 -1.89
C LEU A 80 -1.00 6.01 -2.93
N THR A 81 -2.12 6.56 -2.52
CA THR A 81 -2.99 7.30 -3.44
C THR A 81 -2.24 8.49 -4.03
N LYS A 82 -1.51 9.21 -3.20
CA LYS A 82 -0.73 10.33 -3.69
C LYS A 82 0.38 9.87 -4.63
N ALA A 83 0.98 8.76 -4.34
CA ALA A 83 2.09 8.27 -5.16
C ALA A 83 1.60 7.90 -6.55
N ILE A 84 0.44 7.26 -6.66
CA ILE A 84 -0.03 6.87 -7.99
C ILE A 84 -0.67 8.01 -8.72
N ALA A 85 -1.06 9.06 -8.04
CA ALA A 85 -1.62 10.24 -8.69
C ALA A 85 -0.56 11.20 -9.20
N ALA A 86 0.64 11.04 -8.74
CA ALA A 86 1.73 11.96 -9.10
C ALA A 86 2.26 11.78 -10.54
#